data_6d2fc4be575a815bebba9fe9ae5be994
#
_entry.id   6d2fc4be575a815bebba9fe9ae5be994
#
_cell.length_a   1.000
_cell.length_b   1.000
_cell.length_c   1.000
_cell.angle_alpha   90.00
_cell.angle_beta   90.00
_cell.angle_gamma   90.00
#
_symmetry.space_group_name_H-M   'P 1'
#
loop_
_entity.id
_entity.type
_entity.pdbx_description
1 polymer ?
#
loop_
_entity_poly.entity_id
_entity_poly.type
_entity_poly.pdbx_seq_one_letter_code
_entity_poly.pdbx_strand_id
1 'polypeptide(L)'
;MKDKRLLSNEEIASFCNQTAMLFQAGIPPVESLNIMISDAKTSGGRELLTAILNVCLEGEPFYKALKSTGVFPDYVINMLALGEESGNLDVCMLSLADYYEKEINISDSIKGAVTYPLIMIAMMFVVIFVLISKVMPIFNQVFVELGSEMTGFSASLLHLGTSLNRYSVVFLVLLCVLAALYFLSSRTAAGRRVAAHILNALPLTRRFYESVACERFASGMALTLSSGMDTYSGLDMVSGLVGNQNMQKKIEACKESLQQGSDFPEALASSAIFNNLHSQMVAVGFKSGNIDSVLRKIADSYEKETDRRIQSIISVLEPTLVIILSVIVGLILLSVILPLMGIMASIG
;
A
#
# COMPACT_ATOMS: atom_id res chain seq x y z
N MET A 1 25.38 -17.58 -3.73
CA MET A 1 24.68 -16.52 -4.50
C MET A 1 24.00 -15.61 -3.49
N LYS A 2 24.40 -14.32 -3.37
CA LYS A 2 23.64 -13.35 -2.56
C LYS A 2 22.22 -13.29 -3.14
N ASP A 3 21.20 -13.42 -2.31
CA ASP A 3 19.81 -13.14 -2.69
C ASP A 3 19.79 -11.74 -3.31
N LYS A 4 19.69 -11.66 -4.63
CA LYS A 4 19.55 -10.38 -5.32
C LYS A 4 18.15 -9.87 -5.00
N ARG A 5 18.07 -8.73 -4.31
CA ARG A 5 16.81 -8.04 -4.03
C ARG A 5 16.16 -7.65 -5.35
N LEU A 6 14.88 -7.97 -5.52
CA LEU A 6 14.09 -7.43 -6.63
C LEU A 6 14.07 -5.89 -6.57
N LEU A 7 14.04 -5.26 -7.73
CA LEU A 7 13.88 -3.81 -7.86
C LEU A 7 12.57 -3.36 -7.22
N SER A 8 12.56 -2.14 -6.68
CA SER A 8 11.34 -1.50 -6.19
C SER A 8 10.45 -1.07 -7.36
N ASN A 9 9.16 -0.81 -7.08
CA ASN A 9 8.24 -0.33 -8.09
C ASN A 9 8.74 0.98 -8.72
N GLU A 10 9.34 1.89 -7.92
CA GLU A 10 9.91 3.14 -8.38
C GLU A 10 11.10 2.93 -9.33
N GLU A 11 11.97 1.96 -9.00
CA GLU A 11 13.12 1.61 -9.84
C GLU A 11 12.66 1.00 -11.17
N ILE A 12 11.63 0.14 -11.15
CA ILE A 12 11.07 -0.48 -12.35
C ILE A 12 10.34 0.56 -13.21
N ALA A 13 9.48 1.40 -12.61
CA ALA A 13 8.75 2.45 -13.33
C ALA A 13 9.73 3.41 -14.02
N SER A 14 10.75 3.89 -13.31
CA SER A 14 11.78 4.78 -13.86
C SER A 14 12.56 4.13 -15.00
N PHE A 15 12.98 2.88 -14.85
CA PHE A 15 13.66 2.13 -15.89
C PHE A 15 12.77 1.96 -17.13
N CYS A 16 11.53 1.51 -16.94
CA CYS A 16 10.60 1.31 -18.05
C CYS A 16 10.26 2.62 -18.78
N ASN A 17 10.04 3.70 -18.04
CA ASN A 17 9.72 5.01 -18.61
C ASN A 17 10.88 5.58 -19.43
N GLN A 18 12.10 5.58 -18.88
CA GLN A 18 13.29 6.04 -19.59
C GLN A 18 13.55 5.22 -20.85
N THR A 19 13.45 3.90 -20.75
CA THR A 19 13.65 3.01 -21.89
C THR A 19 12.56 3.20 -22.94
N ALA A 20 11.28 3.35 -22.53
CA ALA A 20 10.18 3.62 -23.43
C ALA A 20 10.39 4.92 -24.23
N MET A 21 10.80 6.00 -23.58
CA MET A 21 11.09 7.28 -24.24
C MET A 21 12.18 7.15 -25.30
N LEU A 22 13.25 6.40 -25.02
CA LEU A 22 14.34 6.18 -25.96
C LEU A 22 13.89 5.31 -27.14
N PHE A 23 13.13 4.25 -26.87
CA PHE A 23 12.60 3.37 -27.93
C PHE A 23 11.58 4.08 -28.83
N GLN A 24 10.71 4.93 -28.26
CA GLN A 24 9.78 5.78 -29.04
C GLN A 24 10.52 6.80 -29.90
N ALA A 25 11.70 7.24 -29.47
CA ALA A 25 12.59 8.08 -30.29
C ALA A 25 13.32 7.28 -31.40
N GLY A 26 13.09 5.96 -31.50
CA GLY A 26 13.73 5.10 -32.49
C GLY A 26 15.15 4.68 -32.13
N ILE A 27 15.57 4.86 -30.86
CA ILE A 27 16.92 4.52 -30.41
C ILE A 27 16.95 3.02 -30.07
N PRO A 28 17.88 2.24 -30.65
CA PRO A 28 17.99 0.80 -30.39
C PRO A 28 18.35 0.48 -28.92
N PRO A 29 18.02 -0.74 -28.41
CA PRO A 29 18.26 -1.12 -27.01
C PRO A 29 19.69 -0.91 -26.52
N VAL A 30 20.69 -1.28 -27.33
CA VAL A 30 22.12 -1.15 -26.99
C VAL A 30 22.51 0.32 -26.80
N GLU A 31 22.08 1.20 -27.69
CA GLU A 31 22.35 2.63 -27.62
C GLU A 31 21.60 3.29 -26.48
N SER A 32 20.34 2.90 -26.26
CA SER A 32 19.53 3.35 -25.14
C SER A 32 20.19 3.01 -23.79
N LEU A 33 20.70 1.80 -23.64
CA LEU A 33 21.43 1.40 -22.43
C LEU A 33 22.71 2.21 -22.23
N ASN A 34 23.46 2.51 -23.28
CA ASN A 34 24.65 3.36 -23.18
C ASN A 34 24.32 4.79 -22.70
N ILE A 35 23.22 5.37 -23.21
CA ILE A 35 22.73 6.67 -22.75
C ILE A 35 22.37 6.61 -21.27
N MET A 36 21.60 5.59 -20.87
CA MET A 36 21.20 5.43 -19.46
C MET A 36 22.38 5.17 -18.52
N ILE A 37 23.42 4.44 -18.97
CA ILE A 37 24.66 4.22 -18.20
C ILE A 37 25.41 5.54 -17.97
N SER A 38 25.46 6.41 -18.99
CA SER A 38 26.13 7.72 -18.88
C SER A 38 25.43 8.64 -17.88
N ASP A 39 24.09 8.56 -17.76
CA ASP A 39 23.27 9.36 -16.85
C ASP A 39 23.09 8.71 -15.45
N ALA A 40 23.53 7.46 -15.29
CA ALA A 40 23.33 6.71 -14.04
C ALA A 40 24.03 7.37 -12.85
N LYS A 41 23.24 7.82 -11.86
CA LYS A 41 23.71 8.54 -10.66
C LYS A 41 24.27 7.62 -9.59
N THR A 42 23.89 6.34 -9.59
CA THR A 42 24.29 5.34 -8.59
C THR A 42 25.21 4.29 -9.19
N SER A 43 26.18 3.80 -8.42
CA SER A 43 27.07 2.72 -8.87
C SER A 43 26.28 1.43 -9.16
N GLY A 44 25.30 1.09 -8.29
CA GLY A 44 24.48 -0.11 -8.47
C GLY A 44 23.59 -0.05 -9.73
N GLY A 45 23.01 1.11 -10.04
CA GLY A 45 22.27 1.31 -11.30
C GLY A 45 23.16 1.16 -12.52
N ARG A 46 24.36 1.75 -12.49
CA ARG A 46 25.34 1.62 -13.57
C ARG A 46 25.80 0.17 -13.77
N GLU A 47 26.07 -0.55 -12.68
CA GLU A 47 26.45 -1.97 -12.75
C GLU A 47 25.33 -2.83 -13.35
N LEU A 48 24.08 -2.59 -12.95
CA LEU A 48 22.91 -3.29 -13.48
C LEU A 48 22.74 -3.03 -14.98
N LEU A 49 22.75 -1.77 -15.41
CA LEU A 49 22.62 -1.40 -16.81
C LEU A 49 23.77 -1.95 -17.67
N THR A 50 25.01 -1.95 -17.13
CA THR A 50 26.16 -2.54 -17.80
C THR A 50 26.03 -4.06 -17.94
N ALA A 51 25.49 -4.74 -16.92
CA ALA A 51 25.22 -6.18 -17.00
C ALA A 51 24.20 -6.51 -18.09
N ILE A 52 23.14 -5.71 -18.22
CA ILE A 52 22.12 -5.86 -19.28
C ILE A 52 22.76 -5.61 -20.65
N LEU A 53 23.53 -4.52 -20.76
CA LEU A 53 24.22 -4.16 -22.01
C LEU A 53 25.12 -5.28 -22.53
N ASN A 54 25.92 -5.89 -21.66
CA ASN A 54 26.83 -6.96 -22.06
C ASN A 54 26.10 -8.14 -22.71
N VAL A 55 24.95 -8.55 -22.13
CA VAL A 55 24.14 -9.64 -22.69
C VAL A 55 23.51 -9.24 -24.03
N CYS A 56 23.07 -7.98 -24.16
CA CYS A 56 22.58 -7.46 -25.45
C CYS A 56 23.68 -7.43 -26.54
N LEU A 57 24.92 -7.11 -26.15
CA LEU A 57 26.06 -7.11 -27.08
C LEU A 57 26.46 -8.54 -27.54
N GLU A 58 26.13 -9.57 -26.77
CA GLU A 58 26.27 -10.99 -27.17
C GLU A 58 25.20 -11.42 -28.20
N GLY A 59 24.25 -10.53 -28.54
CA GLY A 59 23.18 -10.79 -29.50
C GLY A 59 21.94 -11.46 -28.90
N GLU A 60 21.87 -11.57 -27.58
CA GLU A 60 20.67 -12.08 -26.92
C GLU A 60 19.53 -11.05 -26.92
N PRO A 61 18.25 -11.49 -26.98
CA PRO A 61 17.10 -10.63 -26.88
C PRO A 61 17.09 -9.79 -25.59
N PHE A 62 16.52 -8.59 -25.67
CA PHE A 62 16.49 -7.64 -24.56
C PHE A 62 15.82 -8.20 -23.29
N TYR A 63 14.69 -8.92 -23.44
CA TYR A 63 14.03 -9.55 -22.28
C TYR A 63 14.92 -10.61 -21.59
N LYS A 64 15.77 -11.34 -22.35
CA LYS A 64 16.71 -12.30 -21.78
C LYS A 64 17.84 -11.59 -21.04
N ALA A 65 18.29 -10.46 -21.55
CA ALA A 65 19.29 -9.64 -20.86
C ALA A 65 18.77 -9.17 -19.47
N LEU A 66 17.53 -8.71 -19.39
CA LEU A 66 16.90 -8.35 -18.12
C LEU A 66 16.74 -9.58 -17.21
N LYS A 67 16.25 -10.70 -17.75
CA LYS A 67 16.07 -11.97 -17.00
C LYS A 67 17.36 -12.46 -16.37
N SER A 68 18.49 -12.33 -17.06
CA SER A 68 19.81 -12.75 -16.57
C SER A 68 20.24 -12.05 -15.29
N THR A 69 19.75 -10.84 -15.05
CA THR A 69 20.05 -10.05 -13.85
C THR A 69 19.38 -10.59 -12.59
N GLY A 70 18.22 -11.24 -12.72
CA GLY A 70 17.44 -11.82 -11.62
C GLY A 70 16.86 -10.80 -10.65
N VAL A 71 16.76 -9.51 -11.03
CA VAL A 71 16.22 -8.43 -10.19
C VAL A 71 14.88 -7.90 -10.67
N PHE A 72 14.46 -8.26 -11.88
CA PHE A 72 13.14 -7.91 -12.42
C PHE A 72 12.11 -8.99 -12.10
N PRO A 73 10.85 -8.62 -11.80
CA PRO A 73 9.75 -9.58 -11.63
C PRO A 73 9.47 -10.35 -12.92
N ASP A 74 9.02 -11.59 -12.80
CA ASP A 74 8.66 -12.44 -13.96
C ASP A 74 7.62 -11.79 -14.88
N TYR A 75 6.71 -11.01 -14.31
CA TYR A 75 5.72 -10.25 -15.08
C TYR A 75 6.37 -9.29 -16.08
N VAL A 76 7.36 -8.52 -15.64
CA VAL A 76 8.12 -7.59 -16.52
C VAL A 76 8.80 -8.37 -17.64
N ILE A 77 9.48 -9.46 -17.27
CA ILE A 77 10.21 -10.30 -18.25
C ILE A 77 9.27 -10.88 -19.31
N ASN A 78 8.13 -11.43 -18.88
CA ASN A 78 7.17 -12.06 -19.80
C ASN A 78 6.50 -11.03 -20.74
N MET A 79 6.18 -9.85 -20.21
CA MET A 79 5.62 -8.75 -21.00
C MET A 79 6.62 -8.24 -22.04
N LEU A 80 7.90 -8.12 -21.66
CA LEU A 80 8.95 -7.69 -22.57
C LEU A 80 9.27 -8.74 -23.64
N ALA A 81 9.21 -10.02 -23.30
CA ALA A 81 9.36 -11.10 -24.27
C ALA A 81 8.29 -10.99 -25.37
N LEU A 82 7.03 -10.78 -24.96
CA LEU A 82 5.92 -10.60 -25.89
C LEU A 82 6.09 -9.33 -26.73
N GLY A 83 6.46 -8.21 -26.10
CA GLY A 83 6.68 -6.93 -26.78
C GLY A 83 7.81 -6.99 -27.80
N GLU A 84 8.89 -7.71 -27.49
CA GLU A 84 10.03 -7.91 -28.38
C GLU A 84 9.67 -8.83 -29.56
N GLU A 85 8.94 -9.93 -29.31
CA GLU A 85 8.47 -10.84 -30.35
C GLU A 85 7.46 -10.18 -31.31
N SER A 86 6.60 -9.30 -30.78
CA SER A 86 5.60 -8.56 -31.59
C SER A 86 6.14 -7.28 -32.23
N GLY A 87 7.38 -6.86 -31.91
CA GLY A 87 7.97 -5.61 -32.39
C GLY A 87 7.40 -4.34 -31.73
N ASN A 88 6.70 -4.47 -30.60
CA ASN A 88 6.04 -3.37 -29.87
C ASN A 88 6.69 -3.14 -28.49
N LEU A 89 8.01 -3.23 -28.43
CA LEU A 89 8.76 -3.14 -27.17
C LEU A 89 8.60 -1.77 -26.48
N ASP A 90 8.52 -0.71 -27.27
CA ASP A 90 8.29 0.66 -26.82
C ASP A 90 6.93 0.82 -26.12
N VAL A 91 5.87 0.27 -26.72
CA VAL A 91 4.50 0.28 -26.16
C VAL A 91 4.43 -0.55 -24.89
N CYS A 92 5.08 -1.72 -24.88
CA CYS A 92 5.15 -2.58 -23.70
C CYS A 92 5.90 -1.88 -22.54
N MET A 93 7.02 -1.23 -22.83
CA MET A 93 7.79 -0.48 -21.83
C MET A 93 6.98 0.68 -21.23
N LEU A 94 6.29 1.46 -22.07
CA LEU A 94 5.44 2.55 -21.61
C LEU A 94 4.29 2.02 -20.73
N SER A 95 3.64 0.96 -21.18
CA SER A 95 2.53 0.37 -20.44
C SER A 95 2.96 -0.27 -19.11
N LEU A 96 4.18 -0.81 -19.05
CA LEU A 96 4.79 -1.27 -17.79
C LEU A 96 5.11 -0.09 -16.86
N ALA A 97 5.61 1.02 -17.40
CA ALA A 97 5.85 2.22 -16.62
C ALA A 97 4.54 2.72 -15.98
N ASP A 98 3.48 2.87 -16.76
CA ASP A 98 2.15 3.28 -16.29
C ASP A 98 1.61 2.33 -15.20
N TYR A 99 1.78 1.02 -15.39
CA TYR A 99 1.36 0.02 -14.41
C TYR A 99 2.10 0.19 -13.08
N TYR A 100 3.43 0.33 -13.11
CA TYR A 100 4.22 0.48 -11.90
C TYR A 100 4.05 1.86 -11.24
N GLU A 101 3.76 2.92 -12.00
CA GLU A 101 3.36 4.22 -11.44
C GLU A 101 2.04 4.12 -10.64
N LYS A 102 1.05 3.39 -11.16
CA LYS A 102 -0.19 3.11 -10.40
C LYS A 102 0.09 2.32 -9.12
N GLU A 103 0.95 1.31 -9.16
CA GLU A 103 1.36 0.56 -7.97
C GLU A 103 2.07 1.45 -6.92
N ILE A 104 2.87 2.43 -7.35
CA ILE A 104 3.48 3.42 -6.48
C ILE A 104 2.41 4.29 -5.83
N ASN A 105 1.48 4.84 -6.61
CA ASN A 105 0.39 5.69 -6.13
C ASN A 105 -0.47 4.96 -5.09
N ILE A 106 -0.84 3.71 -5.33
CA ILE A 106 -1.57 2.88 -4.37
C ILE A 106 -0.75 2.69 -3.08
N SER A 107 0.52 2.35 -3.22
CA SER A 107 1.42 2.17 -2.07
C SER A 107 1.55 3.43 -1.23
N ASP A 108 1.69 4.59 -1.86
CA ASP A 108 1.86 5.88 -1.19
C ASP A 108 0.55 6.37 -0.56
N SER A 109 -0.58 6.14 -1.21
CA SER A 109 -1.91 6.37 -0.64
C SER A 109 -2.12 5.54 0.64
N ILE A 110 -1.73 4.26 0.63
CA ILE A 110 -1.81 3.38 1.81
C ILE A 110 -0.86 3.87 2.92
N LYS A 111 0.38 4.21 2.58
CA LYS A 111 1.36 4.73 3.56
C LYS A 111 0.84 6.02 4.21
N GLY A 112 0.33 6.96 3.42
CA GLY A 112 -0.26 8.21 3.90
C GLY A 112 -1.43 7.97 4.85
N ALA A 113 -2.33 7.06 4.45
CA ALA A 113 -3.50 6.69 5.25
C ALA A 113 -3.18 6.11 6.63
N VAL A 114 -2.03 5.45 6.77
CA VAL A 114 -1.59 4.84 8.05
C VAL A 114 -0.72 5.79 8.86
N THR A 115 0.16 6.55 8.19
CA THR A 115 1.16 7.40 8.87
C THR A 115 0.49 8.54 9.65
N TYR A 116 -0.50 9.22 9.06
CA TYR A 116 -1.17 10.35 9.71
C TYR A 116 -1.90 9.94 11.02
N PRO A 117 -2.80 8.94 11.04
CA PRO A 117 -3.41 8.47 12.27
C PRO A 117 -2.41 8.00 13.33
N LEU A 118 -1.31 7.37 12.91
CA LEU A 118 -0.28 6.90 13.82
C LEU A 118 0.42 8.06 14.54
N ILE A 119 0.74 9.13 13.83
CA ILE A 119 1.29 10.36 14.42
C ILE A 119 0.29 11.00 15.38
N MET A 120 -1.00 11.09 15.01
CA MET A 120 -2.05 11.63 15.87
C MET A 120 -2.21 10.83 17.15
N ILE A 121 -2.23 9.50 17.06
CA ILE A 121 -2.31 8.60 18.23
C ILE A 121 -1.06 8.77 19.12
N ALA A 122 0.13 8.86 18.52
CA ALA A 122 1.36 9.09 19.28
C ALA A 122 1.32 10.42 20.05
N MET A 123 0.89 11.50 19.40
CA MET A 123 0.71 12.81 20.06
C MET A 123 -0.33 12.76 21.15
N MET A 124 -1.46 12.07 20.94
CA MET A 124 -2.48 11.86 21.96
C MET A 124 -1.91 11.16 23.20
N PHE A 125 -1.13 10.09 23.01
CA PHE A 125 -0.45 9.40 24.10
C PHE A 125 0.53 10.29 24.86
N VAL A 126 1.30 11.14 24.15
CA VAL A 126 2.21 12.10 24.79
C VAL A 126 1.45 13.09 25.67
N VAL A 127 0.35 13.67 25.17
CA VAL A 127 -0.47 14.61 25.93
C VAL A 127 -1.04 13.96 27.19
N ILE A 128 -1.66 12.78 27.06
CA ILE A 128 -2.23 12.03 28.18
C ILE A 128 -1.13 11.66 29.20
N PHE A 129 0.03 11.21 28.72
CA PHE A 129 1.16 10.87 29.57
C PHE A 129 1.65 12.08 30.38
N VAL A 130 1.81 13.25 29.76
CA VAL A 130 2.22 14.49 30.45
C VAL A 130 1.16 14.91 31.48
N LEU A 131 -0.12 14.86 31.16
CA LEU A 131 -1.19 15.20 32.08
C LEU A 131 -1.18 14.29 33.33
N ILE A 132 -1.10 12.98 33.10
CA ILE A 132 -1.15 12.02 34.20
C ILE A 132 0.15 12.02 35.03
N SER A 133 1.33 12.12 34.38
CA SER A 133 2.63 11.98 35.07
C SER A 133 3.16 13.27 35.69
N LYS A 134 2.75 14.43 35.20
CA LYS A 134 3.24 15.74 35.66
C LYS A 134 2.14 16.58 36.29
N VAL A 135 1.01 16.72 35.62
CA VAL A 135 -0.06 17.63 36.06
C VAL A 135 -0.78 17.06 37.29
N MET A 136 -1.17 15.78 37.27
CA MET A 136 -1.87 15.15 38.41
C MET A 136 -1.08 15.16 39.73
N PRO A 137 0.24 14.89 39.80
CA PRO A 137 1.00 15.01 41.02
C PRO A 137 1.06 16.43 41.58
N ILE A 138 1.11 17.46 40.74
CA ILE A 138 1.08 18.86 41.18
C ILE A 138 -0.24 19.16 41.86
N PHE A 139 -1.36 18.74 41.31
CA PHE A 139 -2.66 18.90 41.93
C PHE A 139 -2.78 18.11 43.24
N ASN A 140 -2.21 16.91 43.31
CA ASN A 140 -2.19 16.14 44.55
C ASN A 140 -1.45 16.88 45.68
N GLN A 141 -0.35 17.56 45.42
CA GLN A 141 0.35 18.39 46.38
C GLN A 141 -0.54 19.52 46.89
N VAL A 142 -1.25 20.23 46.02
CA VAL A 142 -2.19 21.27 46.39
C VAL A 142 -3.32 20.72 47.29
N PHE A 143 -3.85 19.52 46.99
CA PHE A 143 -4.87 18.89 47.86
C PHE A 143 -4.37 18.58 49.24
N VAL A 144 -3.15 18.00 49.35
CA VAL A 144 -2.52 17.69 50.62
C VAL A 144 -2.26 18.97 51.46
N GLU A 145 -1.82 20.06 50.80
CA GLU A 145 -1.61 21.36 51.45
C GLU A 145 -2.93 21.98 51.97
N LEU A 146 -4.04 21.69 51.31
CA LEU A 146 -5.40 22.11 51.74
C LEU A 146 -6.02 21.15 52.78
N GLY A 147 -5.25 20.17 53.28
CA GLY A 147 -5.72 19.22 54.28
C GLY A 147 -6.70 18.17 53.78
N SER A 148 -6.73 17.93 52.46
CA SER A 148 -7.62 16.98 51.84
C SER A 148 -6.84 15.94 51.01
N GLU A 149 -7.44 14.78 50.80
CA GLU A 149 -6.86 13.72 49.97
C GLU A 149 -7.68 13.55 48.65
N MET A 150 -7.00 13.25 47.54
CA MET A 150 -7.68 12.86 46.32
C MET A 150 -8.41 11.53 46.53
N THR A 151 -9.71 11.48 46.22
CA THR A 151 -10.55 10.29 46.37
C THR A 151 -11.14 9.83 45.05
N GLY A 152 -11.62 8.60 44.98
CA GLY A 152 -12.35 8.06 43.82
C GLY A 152 -11.51 7.98 42.58
N PHE A 153 -12.04 8.47 41.44
CA PHE A 153 -11.41 8.41 40.14
C PHE A 153 -10.09 9.17 40.06
N SER A 154 -9.99 10.30 40.75
CA SER A 154 -8.76 11.11 40.83
C SER A 154 -7.60 10.36 41.51
N ALA A 155 -7.87 9.62 42.58
CA ALA A 155 -6.89 8.77 43.25
C ALA A 155 -6.41 7.62 42.33
N SER A 156 -7.34 7.00 41.60
CA SER A 156 -6.99 5.95 40.65
C SER A 156 -6.09 6.48 39.51
N LEU A 157 -6.39 7.67 38.97
CA LEU A 157 -5.55 8.33 37.98
C LEU A 157 -4.18 8.71 38.54
N LEU A 158 -4.11 9.17 39.77
CA LEU A 158 -2.85 9.49 40.46
C LEU A 158 -1.99 8.23 40.64
N HIS A 159 -2.58 7.11 41.08
CA HIS A 159 -1.89 5.83 41.19
C HIS A 159 -1.40 5.31 39.81
N LEU A 160 -2.19 5.47 38.77
CA LEU A 160 -1.73 5.19 37.43
C LEU A 160 -0.56 6.10 37.01
N GLY A 161 -0.63 7.40 37.33
CA GLY A 161 0.41 8.37 37.01
C GLY A 161 1.72 8.10 37.73
N THR A 162 1.67 7.77 39.03
CA THR A 162 2.86 7.41 39.80
C THR A 162 3.47 6.10 39.34
N SER A 163 2.66 5.12 39.01
CA SER A 163 3.10 3.86 38.38
C SER A 163 3.71 4.09 37.02
N LEU A 164 3.06 4.88 36.14
CA LEU A 164 3.57 5.26 34.84
C LEU A 164 4.87 6.05 34.94
N ASN A 165 5.01 6.94 35.89
CA ASN A 165 6.25 7.70 36.09
C ASN A 165 7.39 6.77 36.56
N ARG A 166 7.09 5.77 37.41
CA ARG A 166 8.04 4.74 37.87
C ARG A 166 8.48 3.82 36.70
N TYR A 167 7.56 3.52 35.80
CA TYR A 167 7.80 2.66 34.61
C TYR A 167 7.85 3.44 33.31
N SER A 168 8.06 4.76 33.35
CA SER A 168 8.08 5.63 32.18
C SER A 168 9.09 5.18 31.11
N VAL A 169 10.26 4.72 31.53
CA VAL A 169 11.30 4.17 30.64
C VAL A 169 10.82 2.87 30.00
N VAL A 170 10.15 1.99 30.74
CA VAL A 170 9.61 0.72 30.23
C VAL A 170 8.50 1.00 29.21
N PHE A 171 7.64 1.97 29.47
CA PHE A 171 6.58 2.38 28.55
C PHE A 171 7.14 2.99 27.27
N LEU A 172 8.15 3.86 27.39
CA LEU A 172 8.83 4.45 26.24
C LEU A 172 9.57 3.39 25.43
N VAL A 173 10.25 2.46 26.08
CA VAL A 173 10.89 1.31 25.41
C VAL A 173 9.85 0.42 24.73
N LEU A 174 8.71 0.14 25.37
CA LEU A 174 7.63 -0.64 24.76
C LEU A 174 7.08 0.05 23.50
N LEU A 175 6.89 1.37 23.56
CA LEU A 175 6.42 2.17 22.43
C LEU A 175 7.45 2.20 21.28
N CYS A 176 8.73 2.34 21.62
CA CYS A 176 9.83 2.23 20.67
C CYS A 176 9.93 0.82 20.04
N VAL A 177 9.74 -0.22 20.85
CA VAL A 177 9.73 -1.62 20.37
C VAL A 177 8.54 -1.86 19.44
N LEU A 178 7.35 -1.38 19.77
CA LEU A 178 6.17 -1.46 18.91
C LEU A 178 6.37 -0.71 17.59
N ALA A 179 6.93 0.50 17.66
CA ALA A 179 7.27 1.29 16.48
C ALA A 179 8.35 0.59 15.62
N ALA A 180 9.38 0.03 16.27
CA ALA A 180 10.42 -0.74 15.59
C ALA A 180 9.88 -2.03 14.96
N LEU A 181 9.01 -2.77 15.66
CA LEU A 181 8.32 -3.96 15.15
C LEU A 181 7.43 -3.61 13.95
N TYR A 182 6.69 -2.51 14.01
CA TYR A 182 5.91 -1.99 12.88
C TYR A 182 6.82 -1.67 11.70
N PHE A 183 7.91 -0.94 11.92
CA PHE A 183 8.87 -0.57 10.88
C PHE A 183 9.60 -1.79 10.28
N LEU A 184 9.99 -2.77 11.11
CA LEU A 184 10.57 -4.03 10.62
C LEU A 184 9.53 -4.88 9.88
N SER A 185 8.30 -4.97 10.37
CA SER A 185 7.24 -5.74 9.71
C SER A 185 6.87 -5.15 8.35
N SER A 186 6.90 -3.82 8.20
CA SER A 186 6.66 -3.17 6.92
C SER A 186 7.77 -3.43 5.89
N ARG A 187 9.01 -3.71 6.36
CA ARG A 187 10.16 -4.00 5.51
C ARG A 187 10.37 -5.47 5.20
N THR A 188 9.81 -6.39 6.00
CA THR A 188 9.99 -7.84 5.77
C THR A 188 8.82 -8.45 4.99
N ALA A 189 9.13 -9.38 4.08
CA ALA A 189 8.11 -10.08 3.28
C ALA A 189 7.14 -10.89 4.18
N ALA A 190 7.62 -11.45 5.28
CA ALA A 190 6.81 -12.17 6.27
C ALA A 190 5.86 -11.21 7.02
N GLY A 191 6.35 -10.05 7.47
CA GLY A 191 5.55 -9.06 8.16
C GLY A 191 4.43 -8.49 7.28
N ARG A 192 4.70 -8.24 6.00
CA ARG A 192 3.68 -7.82 5.04
C ARG A 192 2.58 -8.87 4.84
N ARG A 193 2.91 -10.17 4.84
CA ARG A 193 1.91 -11.25 4.74
C ARG A 193 1.02 -11.32 5.98
N VAL A 194 1.60 -11.22 7.17
CA VAL A 194 0.86 -11.23 8.44
C VAL A 194 -0.04 -9.99 8.56
N ALA A 195 0.48 -8.81 8.25
CA ALA A 195 -0.30 -7.57 8.23
C ALA A 195 -1.46 -7.65 7.22
N ALA A 196 -1.21 -8.13 6.00
CA ALA A 196 -2.25 -8.34 4.99
C ALA A 196 -3.32 -9.33 5.45
N HIS A 197 -2.95 -10.41 6.15
CA HIS A 197 -3.90 -11.39 6.66
C HIS A 197 -4.81 -10.80 7.75
N ILE A 198 -4.24 -10.05 8.69
CA ILE A 198 -4.99 -9.38 9.77
C ILE A 198 -5.91 -8.29 9.20
N LEU A 199 -5.40 -7.47 8.27
CA LEU A 199 -6.17 -6.41 7.62
C LEU A 199 -7.29 -6.95 6.74
N ASN A 200 -7.08 -8.06 6.03
CA ASN A 200 -8.14 -8.72 5.24
C ASN A 200 -9.25 -9.35 6.11
N ALA A 201 -8.99 -9.62 7.38
CA ALA A 201 -9.99 -10.15 8.31
C ALA A 201 -10.98 -9.08 8.81
N LEU A 202 -10.61 -7.79 8.77
CA LEU A 202 -11.45 -6.69 9.21
C LEU A 202 -12.46 -6.30 8.11
N PRO A 203 -13.78 -6.21 8.40
CA PRO A 203 -14.80 -5.93 7.39
C PRO A 203 -14.65 -4.54 6.73
N LEU A 204 -14.02 -3.59 7.41
CA LEU A 204 -13.79 -2.23 6.92
C LEU A 204 -12.70 -2.19 5.84
N THR A 205 -11.65 -3.00 5.99
CA THR A 205 -10.51 -3.05 5.06
C THR A 205 -10.71 -4.05 3.93
N ARG A 206 -11.57 -5.04 4.09
CA ARG A 206 -11.84 -6.07 3.08
C ARG A 206 -12.26 -5.46 1.74
N ARG A 207 -13.22 -4.53 1.75
CA ARG A 207 -13.70 -3.88 0.52
C ARG A 207 -12.62 -3.03 -0.16
N PHE A 208 -11.73 -2.45 0.63
CA PHE A 208 -10.57 -1.72 0.10
C PHE A 208 -9.62 -2.67 -0.65
N TYR A 209 -9.23 -3.79 -0.04
CA TYR A 209 -8.35 -4.78 -0.69
C TYR A 209 -9.00 -5.46 -1.90
N GLU A 210 -10.33 -5.61 -1.90
CA GLU A 210 -11.07 -6.07 -3.08
C GLU A 210 -10.98 -5.04 -4.23
N SER A 211 -11.12 -3.73 -3.95
CA SER A 211 -10.99 -2.68 -4.98
C SER A 211 -9.58 -2.63 -5.57
N VAL A 212 -8.55 -2.72 -4.73
CA VAL A 212 -7.15 -2.80 -5.17
C VAL A 212 -6.90 -4.06 -6.03
N ALA A 213 -7.48 -5.19 -5.65
CA ALA A 213 -7.36 -6.42 -6.42
C ALA A 213 -8.06 -6.33 -7.79
N CYS A 214 -9.23 -5.66 -7.86
CA CYS A 214 -9.93 -5.41 -9.12
C CYS A 214 -9.14 -4.43 -10.02
N GLU A 215 -8.53 -3.41 -9.44
CA GLU A 215 -7.68 -2.46 -10.15
C GLU A 215 -6.48 -3.18 -10.78
N ARG A 216 -5.72 -3.95 -10.00
CA ARG A 216 -4.56 -4.72 -10.48
C ARG A 216 -4.95 -5.73 -11.55
N PHE A 217 -6.07 -6.40 -11.38
CA PHE A 217 -6.59 -7.31 -12.39
C PHE A 217 -6.92 -6.57 -13.69
N ALA A 218 -7.65 -5.47 -13.62
CA ALA A 218 -8.05 -4.70 -14.78
C ALA A 218 -6.83 -4.07 -15.50
N SER A 219 -5.91 -3.48 -14.76
CA SER A 219 -4.65 -2.92 -15.29
C SER A 219 -3.79 -4.00 -15.95
N GLY A 220 -3.60 -5.12 -15.25
CA GLY A 220 -2.81 -6.24 -15.78
C GLY A 220 -3.42 -6.84 -17.05
N MET A 221 -4.74 -7.07 -17.05
CA MET A 221 -5.43 -7.58 -18.25
C MET A 221 -5.44 -6.58 -19.40
N ALA A 222 -5.59 -5.29 -19.11
CA ALA A 222 -5.49 -4.25 -20.15
C ALA A 222 -4.13 -4.28 -20.83
N LEU A 223 -3.07 -4.41 -20.04
CA LEU A 223 -1.70 -4.46 -20.53
C LEU A 223 -1.45 -5.74 -21.36
N THR A 224 -1.82 -6.92 -20.86
CA THR A 224 -1.60 -8.18 -21.57
C THR A 224 -2.36 -8.23 -22.90
N LEU A 225 -3.63 -7.80 -22.91
CA LEU A 225 -4.43 -7.78 -24.13
C LEU A 225 -3.97 -6.72 -25.14
N SER A 226 -3.55 -5.53 -24.69
CA SER A 226 -3.00 -4.50 -25.58
C SER A 226 -1.68 -4.92 -26.23
N SER A 227 -0.95 -5.84 -25.59
CA SER A 227 0.29 -6.42 -26.13
C SER A 227 0.05 -7.62 -27.07
N GLY A 228 -1.22 -7.97 -27.32
CA GLY A 228 -1.59 -9.06 -28.23
C GLY A 228 -1.58 -10.46 -27.62
N MET A 229 -1.48 -10.55 -26.29
CA MET A 229 -1.58 -11.84 -25.59
C MET A 229 -3.01 -12.37 -25.63
N ASP A 230 -3.15 -13.69 -25.76
CA ASP A 230 -4.46 -14.32 -25.63
C ASP A 230 -5.01 -14.22 -24.20
N THR A 231 -6.32 -14.28 -24.09
CA THR A 231 -7.02 -14.04 -22.82
C THR A 231 -6.65 -15.04 -21.72
N TYR A 232 -6.46 -16.32 -22.09
CA TYR A 232 -6.15 -17.36 -21.09
C TYR A 232 -4.74 -17.16 -20.52
N SER A 233 -3.75 -16.94 -21.38
CA SER A 233 -2.38 -16.64 -20.96
C SER A 233 -2.30 -15.33 -20.16
N GLY A 234 -3.09 -14.33 -20.52
CA GLY A 234 -3.23 -13.07 -19.80
C GLY A 234 -3.77 -13.29 -18.37
N LEU A 235 -4.82 -14.11 -18.19
CA LEU A 235 -5.38 -14.45 -16.89
C LEU A 235 -4.36 -15.18 -16.01
N ASP A 236 -3.59 -16.11 -16.59
CA ASP A 236 -2.55 -16.84 -15.86
C ASP A 236 -1.48 -15.91 -15.31
N MET A 237 -0.99 -15.01 -16.15
CA MET A 237 0.02 -14.02 -15.79
C MET A 237 -0.49 -13.04 -14.73
N VAL A 238 -1.71 -12.52 -14.87
CA VAL A 238 -2.31 -11.53 -13.96
C VAL A 238 -2.67 -12.14 -12.62
N SER A 239 -2.99 -13.44 -12.55
CA SER A 239 -3.25 -14.14 -11.29
C SER A 239 -2.11 -13.99 -10.28
N GLY A 240 -0.86 -13.98 -10.76
CA GLY A 240 0.33 -13.77 -9.93
C GLY A 240 0.47 -12.33 -9.37
N LEU A 241 -0.11 -11.34 -10.04
CA LEU A 241 0.00 -9.92 -9.66
C LEU A 241 -0.98 -9.51 -8.57
N VAL A 242 -2.16 -10.12 -8.55
CA VAL A 242 -3.29 -9.62 -7.76
C VAL A 242 -3.06 -9.72 -6.25
N GLY A 243 -2.26 -10.66 -5.76
CA GLY A 243 -1.89 -10.78 -4.34
C GLY A 243 -3.04 -11.06 -3.36
N ASN A 244 -4.29 -11.14 -3.84
CA ASN A 244 -5.51 -11.40 -3.05
C ASN A 244 -6.04 -12.79 -3.35
N GLN A 245 -6.03 -13.68 -2.34
CA GLN A 245 -6.45 -15.08 -2.50
C GLN A 245 -7.91 -15.26 -3.00
N ASN A 246 -8.80 -14.38 -2.59
CA ASN A 246 -10.19 -14.45 -3.03
C ASN A 246 -10.31 -14.08 -4.53
N MET A 247 -9.55 -13.08 -4.97
CA MET A 247 -9.48 -12.71 -6.38
C MET A 247 -8.81 -13.80 -7.22
N GLN A 248 -7.73 -14.42 -6.72
CA GLN A 248 -7.08 -15.55 -7.40
C GLN A 248 -8.06 -16.71 -7.65
N LYS A 249 -8.90 -17.05 -6.67
CA LYS A 249 -9.97 -18.06 -6.84
C LYS A 249 -10.97 -17.68 -7.93
N LYS A 250 -11.35 -16.40 -8.01
CA LYS A 250 -12.26 -15.90 -9.05
C LYS A 250 -11.60 -15.93 -10.44
N ILE A 251 -10.31 -15.61 -10.51
CA ILE A 251 -9.54 -15.72 -11.77
C ILE A 251 -9.47 -17.17 -12.23
N GLU A 252 -9.22 -18.10 -11.29
CA GLU A 252 -9.19 -19.54 -11.62
C GLU A 252 -10.55 -20.03 -12.11
N ALA A 253 -11.66 -19.65 -11.47
CA ALA A 253 -13.01 -19.94 -11.94
C ALA A 253 -13.29 -19.33 -13.34
N CYS A 254 -12.76 -18.14 -13.63
CA CYS A 254 -12.84 -17.54 -14.97
C CYS A 254 -12.08 -18.37 -16.02
N LYS A 255 -10.86 -18.84 -15.67
CA LYS A 255 -10.06 -19.72 -16.54
C LYS A 255 -10.78 -21.05 -16.82
N GLU A 256 -11.36 -21.68 -15.81
CA GLU A 256 -12.14 -22.91 -15.94
C GLU A 256 -13.34 -22.69 -16.87
N SER A 257 -14.07 -21.58 -16.76
CA SER A 257 -15.19 -21.24 -17.63
C SER A 257 -14.76 -21.06 -19.09
N LEU A 258 -13.62 -20.42 -19.33
CA LEU A 258 -13.02 -20.32 -20.70
C LEU A 258 -12.67 -21.69 -21.27
N GLN A 259 -12.11 -22.60 -20.46
CA GLN A 259 -11.78 -23.97 -20.89
C GLN A 259 -13.03 -24.78 -21.25
N GLN A 260 -14.17 -24.47 -20.61
CA GLN A 260 -15.47 -25.06 -20.91
C GLN A 260 -16.14 -24.49 -22.17
N GLY A 261 -15.51 -23.48 -22.81
CA GLY A 261 -15.96 -22.89 -24.07
C GLY A 261 -16.80 -21.62 -23.94
N SER A 262 -16.94 -21.05 -22.74
CA SER A 262 -17.53 -19.71 -22.56
C SER A 262 -16.65 -18.64 -23.20
N ASP A 263 -17.25 -17.57 -23.70
CA ASP A 263 -16.46 -16.40 -24.11
C ASP A 263 -15.93 -15.61 -22.88
N PHE A 264 -14.94 -14.76 -23.11
CA PHE A 264 -14.28 -14.03 -22.01
C PHE A 264 -15.24 -13.14 -21.20
N PRO A 265 -16.16 -12.35 -21.79
CA PRO A 265 -17.13 -11.58 -21.05
C PRO A 265 -18.05 -12.42 -20.18
N GLU A 266 -18.49 -13.59 -20.67
CA GLU A 266 -19.35 -14.51 -19.94
C GLU A 266 -18.60 -15.16 -18.78
N ALA A 267 -17.39 -15.66 -19.01
CA ALA A 267 -16.53 -16.22 -18.00
C ALA A 267 -16.18 -15.20 -16.91
N LEU A 268 -15.96 -13.94 -17.26
CA LEU A 268 -15.66 -12.87 -16.33
C LEU A 268 -16.91 -12.48 -15.52
N ALA A 269 -18.09 -12.46 -16.12
CA ALA A 269 -19.34 -12.17 -15.42
C ALA A 269 -19.71 -13.26 -14.43
N SER A 270 -19.57 -14.54 -14.82
CA SER A 270 -19.90 -15.71 -13.99
C SER A 270 -18.95 -15.83 -12.78
N SER A 271 -17.67 -15.49 -12.93
CA SER A 271 -16.69 -15.50 -11.85
C SER A 271 -16.84 -14.34 -10.85
N ALA A 272 -17.69 -13.36 -11.14
CA ALA A 272 -17.94 -12.19 -10.30
C ALA A 272 -16.65 -11.44 -9.88
N ILE A 273 -15.70 -11.32 -10.82
CA ILE A 273 -14.46 -10.53 -10.65
C ILE A 273 -14.84 -9.06 -10.50
N PHE A 274 -15.67 -8.55 -11.41
CA PHE A 274 -16.19 -7.19 -11.39
C PHE A 274 -17.65 -7.13 -10.92
N ASN A 275 -18.10 -5.93 -10.60
CA ASN A 275 -19.51 -5.65 -10.41
C ASN A 275 -20.26 -5.72 -11.77
N ASN A 276 -21.60 -5.76 -11.72
CA ASN A 276 -22.44 -5.92 -12.90
C ASN A 276 -22.19 -4.83 -13.97
N LEU A 277 -22.01 -3.57 -13.56
CA LEU A 277 -21.73 -2.45 -14.48
C LEU A 277 -20.42 -2.68 -15.24
N HIS A 278 -19.34 -2.98 -14.52
CA HIS A 278 -18.04 -3.18 -15.14
C HIS A 278 -18.00 -4.45 -16.00
N SER A 279 -18.70 -5.52 -15.62
CA SER A 279 -18.84 -6.73 -16.45
C SER A 279 -19.55 -6.42 -17.77
N GLN A 280 -20.62 -5.61 -17.74
CA GLN A 280 -21.30 -5.18 -18.97
C GLN A 280 -20.40 -4.28 -19.84
N MET A 281 -19.59 -3.39 -19.25
CA MET A 281 -18.61 -2.59 -19.99
C MET A 281 -17.59 -3.48 -20.71
N VAL A 282 -17.09 -4.54 -20.06
CA VAL A 282 -16.19 -5.52 -20.69
C VAL A 282 -16.89 -6.22 -21.86
N ALA A 283 -18.15 -6.64 -21.71
CA ALA A 283 -18.90 -7.27 -22.79
C ALA A 283 -19.06 -6.35 -24.02
N VAL A 284 -19.30 -5.06 -23.81
CA VAL A 284 -19.36 -4.07 -24.89
C VAL A 284 -17.97 -3.87 -25.52
N GLY A 285 -16.92 -3.73 -24.69
CA GLY A 285 -15.55 -3.56 -25.15
C GLY A 285 -15.06 -4.76 -26.00
N PHE A 286 -15.39 -5.96 -25.57
CA PHE A 286 -15.08 -7.20 -26.30
C PHE A 286 -15.73 -7.23 -27.68
N LYS A 287 -17.03 -6.93 -27.76
CA LYS A 287 -17.78 -6.87 -29.03
C LYS A 287 -17.29 -5.78 -29.98
N SER A 288 -16.78 -4.67 -29.44
CA SER A 288 -16.26 -3.56 -30.25
C SER A 288 -14.76 -3.68 -30.58
N GLY A 289 -14.06 -4.71 -30.08
CA GLY A 289 -12.63 -4.90 -30.27
C GLY A 289 -11.74 -3.94 -29.47
N ASN A 290 -12.30 -3.19 -28.52
CA ASN A 290 -11.59 -2.17 -27.70
C ASN A 290 -11.55 -2.58 -26.21
N ILE A 291 -11.34 -3.84 -25.93
CA ILE A 291 -11.41 -4.39 -24.58
C ILE A 291 -10.31 -3.84 -23.67
N ASP A 292 -9.11 -3.63 -24.19
CA ASP A 292 -7.96 -3.05 -23.49
C ASP A 292 -8.27 -1.64 -22.97
N SER A 293 -8.85 -0.80 -23.81
CA SER A 293 -9.28 0.56 -23.44
C SER A 293 -10.37 0.56 -22.36
N VAL A 294 -11.31 -0.38 -22.44
CA VAL A 294 -12.36 -0.53 -21.43
C VAL A 294 -11.78 -1.00 -20.10
N LEU A 295 -10.88 -1.96 -20.12
CA LEU A 295 -10.21 -2.45 -18.90
C LEU A 295 -9.35 -1.36 -18.24
N ARG A 296 -8.65 -0.52 -19.01
CA ARG A 296 -7.95 0.68 -18.49
C ARG A 296 -8.92 1.61 -17.76
N LYS A 297 -10.08 1.93 -18.35
CA LYS A 297 -11.11 2.77 -17.70
C LYS A 297 -11.67 2.14 -16.42
N ILE A 298 -11.82 0.82 -16.41
CA ILE A 298 -12.23 0.09 -15.20
C ILE A 298 -11.15 0.18 -14.12
N ALA A 299 -9.89 0.00 -14.47
CA ALA A 299 -8.76 0.18 -13.55
C ALA A 299 -8.76 1.59 -12.93
N ASP A 300 -8.86 2.65 -13.76
CA ASP A 300 -8.94 4.04 -13.29
C ASP A 300 -10.16 4.29 -12.39
N SER A 301 -11.27 3.60 -12.64
CA SER A 301 -12.46 3.69 -11.78
C SER A 301 -12.22 3.08 -10.40
N TYR A 302 -11.57 1.92 -10.33
CA TYR A 302 -11.21 1.27 -9.06
C TYR A 302 -10.10 2.01 -8.32
N GLU A 303 -9.13 2.61 -9.00
CA GLU A 303 -8.12 3.49 -8.41
C GLU A 303 -8.79 4.65 -7.67
N LYS A 304 -9.70 5.38 -8.36
CA LYS A 304 -10.49 6.47 -7.76
C LYS A 304 -11.39 6.00 -6.61
N GLU A 305 -11.95 4.81 -6.71
CA GLU A 305 -12.75 4.22 -5.62
C GLU A 305 -11.88 3.92 -4.41
N THR A 306 -10.69 3.40 -4.62
CA THR A 306 -9.68 3.12 -3.60
C THR A 306 -9.30 4.39 -2.85
N ASP A 307 -8.96 5.46 -3.56
CA ASP A 307 -8.61 6.75 -2.98
C ASP A 307 -9.77 7.35 -2.16
N ARG A 308 -10.99 7.31 -2.69
CA ARG A 308 -12.18 7.77 -1.95
C ARG A 308 -12.40 6.98 -0.66
N ARG A 309 -12.18 5.67 -0.66
CA ARG A 309 -12.31 4.82 0.53
C ARG A 309 -11.25 5.17 1.58
N ILE A 310 -10.00 5.41 1.16
CA ILE A 310 -8.93 5.88 2.02
C ILE A 310 -9.33 7.21 2.67
N GLN A 311 -9.73 8.20 1.88
CA GLN A 311 -10.16 9.51 2.38
C GLN A 311 -11.36 9.40 3.34
N SER A 312 -12.32 8.53 3.05
CA SER A 312 -13.46 8.27 3.92
C SER A 312 -13.05 7.67 5.27
N ILE A 313 -12.07 6.78 5.30
CA ILE A 313 -11.55 6.23 6.56
C ILE A 313 -10.86 7.31 7.38
N ILE A 314 -10.00 8.12 6.77
CA ILE A 314 -9.27 9.21 7.43
C ILE A 314 -10.25 10.25 7.99
N SER A 315 -11.25 10.66 7.20
CA SER A 315 -12.22 11.68 7.59
C SER A 315 -13.11 11.30 8.79
N VAL A 316 -13.30 10.01 9.05
CA VAL A 316 -14.00 9.52 10.25
C VAL A 316 -13.04 9.35 11.43
N LEU A 317 -11.81 8.89 11.17
CA LEU A 317 -10.82 8.58 12.18
C LEU A 317 -10.35 9.84 12.91
N GLU A 318 -10.14 10.94 12.18
CA GLU A 318 -9.64 12.20 12.73
C GLU A 318 -10.59 12.82 13.78
N PRO A 319 -11.89 13.09 13.49
CA PRO A 319 -12.81 13.59 14.51
C PRO A 319 -12.98 12.64 15.68
N THR A 320 -12.97 11.33 15.42
CA THR A 320 -13.10 10.31 16.49
C THR A 320 -11.94 10.39 17.48
N LEU A 321 -10.70 10.51 17.01
CA LEU A 321 -9.52 10.66 17.87
C LEU A 321 -9.55 11.97 18.67
N VAL A 322 -9.99 13.07 18.04
CA VAL A 322 -10.14 14.37 18.72
C VAL A 322 -11.20 14.29 19.81
N ILE A 323 -12.35 13.67 19.56
CA ILE A 323 -13.41 13.49 20.56
C ILE A 323 -12.90 12.63 21.74
N ILE A 324 -12.23 11.51 21.45
CA ILE A 324 -11.67 10.65 22.50
C ILE A 324 -10.68 11.43 23.36
N LEU A 325 -9.76 12.18 22.75
CA LEU A 325 -8.80 13.01 23.49
C LEU A 325 -9.50 14.05 24.35
N SER A 326 -10.49 14.76 23.78
CA SER A 326 -11.25 15.81 24.50
C SER A 326 -12.01 15.26 25.69
N VAL A 327 -12.61 14.08 25.54
CA VAL A 327 -13.32 13.40 26.66
C VAL A 327 -12.32 13.00 27.76
N ILE A 328 -11.17 12.43 27.41
CA ILE A 328 -10.15 12.02 28.38
C ILE A 328 -9.60 13.25 29.12
N VAL A 329 -9.23 14.31 28.41
CA VAL A 329 -8.74 15.56 28.98
C VAL A 329 -9.81 16.21 29.88
N GLY A 330 -11.07 16.24 29.41
CA GLY A 330 -12.19 16.75 30.19
C GLY A 330 -12.43 15.97 31.48
N LEU A 331 -12.36 14.65 31.46
CA LEU A 331 -12.47 13.81 32.64
C LEU A 331 -11.31 14.06 33.65
N ILE A 332 -10.07 14.22 33.15
CA ILE A 332 -8.92 14.57 33.99
C ILE A 332 -9.14 15.93 34.66
N LEU A 333 -9.56 16.94 33.93
CA LEU A 333 -9.82 18.28 34.48
C LEU A 333 -10.97 18.26 35.47
N LEU A 334 -12.07 17.59 35.20
CA LEU A 334 -13.20 17.42 36.09
C LEU A 334 -12.78 16.72 37.39
N SER A 335 -11.91 15.71 37.32
CA SER A 335 -11.41 14.98 38.46
C SER A 335 -10.57 15.85 39.41
N VAL A 336 -10.06 16.97 38.91
CA VAL A 336 -9.33 17.97 39.75
C VAL A 336 -10.25 19.07 40.26
N ILE A 337 -11.11 19.62 39.37
CA ILE A 337 -11.96 20.79 39.69
C ILE A 337 -13.04 20.44 40.72
N LEU A 338 -13.71 19.28 40.58
CA LEU A 338 -14.81 18.90 41.48
C LEU A 338 -14.40 18.85 42.95
N PRO A 339 -13.31 18.19 43.36
CA PRO A 339 -12.86 18.21 44.77
C PRO A 339 -12.44 19.61 45.21
N LEU A 340 -11.78 20.43 44.39
CA LEU A 340 -11.40 21.80 44.70
C LEU A 340 -12.64 22.66 45.03
N MET A 341 -13.69 22.54 44.26
CA MET A 341 -14.96 23.23 44.56
C MET A 341 -15.58 22.76 45.87
N GLY A 342 -15.49 21.45 46.21
CA GLY A 342 -15.94 20.90 47.45
C GLY A 342 -15.18 21.49 48.66
N ILE A 343 -13.87 21.62 48.56
CA ILE A 343 -13.03 22.24 49.62
C ILE A 343 -13.38 23.72 49.76
N MET A 344 -13.49 24.48 48.69
CA MET A 344 -13.86 25.89 48.75
C MET A 344 -15.24 26.11 49.37
N ALA A 345 -16.21 25.24 49.09
CA ALA A 345 -17.54 25.29 49.69
C ALA A 345 -17.56 24.92 51.18
N SER A 346 -16.53 24.21 51.71
CA SER A 346 -16.41 23.85 53.12
C SER A 346 -15.66 24.88 53.95
N ILE A 347 -14.93 25.82 53.31
CA ILE A 347 -14.15 26.88 53.95
C ILE A 347 -14.92 28.21 54.01
N GLY A 348 -15.94 28.40 53.17
CA GLY A 348 -16.86 29.56 53.18
C GLY A 348 -18.14 29.25 53.91
#